data_f98ca7215d5684a6ef897ed71b32336d
#
_entry.id   f98ca7215d5684a6ef897ed71b32336d
#
_cell.length_a   1.000
_cell.length_b   1.000
_cell.length_c   1.000
_cell.angle_alpha   90.00
_cell.angle_beta   90.00
_cell.angle_gamma   90.00
#
_symmetry.space_group_name_H-M   'P 1'
#
loop_
_entity.id
_entity.type
_entity.pdbx_description
1 polymer ?
#
loop_
_entity_poly.entity_id
_entity_poly.type
_entity_poly.pdbx_seq_one_letter_code
_entity_poly.pdbx_strand_id
1 'polypeptide(L)'
;MTALNRPRIAILGRFADGSTATRSRAVVSARALVESVWNAGGEPITLLPTNDTDWATRLRGFSAVLMPGGGDLNPELYGQSPESDELYGIDPLQDAADLSLTQWAIANKVPFLAICRGFQLVNVAFGGTLVQHMQNDHRHVVHNLNLDADSDRLGVGSGVLESSCYHHQAIDRLGEGLRVIARADEGHVEALAIDNGAWAYAVQWHPEDNAAENVQQAGLFAKFVEQAKNAPLI
;
A
#
# COMPACT_ATOMS: atom_id res chain seq x y z
N MET A 1 -23.96 -25.66 -0.08
CA MET A 1 -22.81 -24.81 0.25
C MET A 1 -22.92 -23.56 -0.62
N THR A 2 -23.36 -22.45 -0.09
CA THR A 2 -23.31 -21.17 -0.81
C THR A 2 -21.85 -20.88 -1.11
N ALA A 3 -21.48 -20.72 -2.38
CA ALA A 3 -20.17 -20.27 -2.78
C ALA A 3 -19.87 -18.97 -2.00
N LEU A 4 -18.82 -18.97 -1.20
CA LEU A 4 -18.31 -17.76 -0.54
C LEU A 4 -17.96 -16.79 -1.67
N ASN A 5 -18.82 -15.80 -1.91
CA ASN A 5 -18.56 -14.77 -2.91
C ASN A 5 -17.46 -13.86 -2.35
N ARG A 6 -16.19 -14.22 -2.62
CA ARG A 6 -15.01 -13.44 -2.22
C ARG A 6 -14.96 -12.19 -3.10
N PRO A 7 -14.85 -10.98 -2.53
CA PRO A 7 -14.59 -9.78 -3.33
C PRO A 7 -13.24 -9.90 -4.00
N ARG A 8 -13.17 -9.55 -5.29
CA ARG A 8 -11.92 -9.57 -6.06
C ARG A 8 -11.12 -8.32 -5.73
N ILE A 9 -9.89 -8.52 -5.24
CA ILE A 9 -8.97 -7.45 -4.85
C ILE A 9 -7.86 -7.36 -5.89
N ALA A 10 -7.76 -6.22 -6.55
CA ALA A 10 -6.71 -5.96 -7.51
C ALA A 10 -5.41 -5.60 -6.77
N ILE A 11 -4.34 -6.33 -7.00
CA ILE A 11 -2.99 -6.05 -6.50
C ILE A 11 -2.11 -5.76 -7.71
N LEU A 12 -1.60 -4.53 -7.86
CA LEU A 12 -0.68 -4.25 -8.95
C LEU A 12 0.67 -4.91 -8.63
N GLY A 13 1.09 -5.84 -9.49
CA GLY A 13 2.29 -6.64 -9.27
C GLY A 13 3.58 -5.81 -9.34
N ARG A 14 4.69 -6.41 -8.94
CA ARG A 14 6.02 -5.83 -9.02
C ARG A 14 6.85 -6.54 -10.07
N PHE A 15 7.62 -5.79 -10.85
CA PHE A 15 8.61 -6.37 -11.74
C PHE A 15 9.75 -6.99 -10.94
N ALA A 16 10.17 -8.17 -11.33
CA ALA A 16 11.31 -8.89 -10.76
C ALA A 16 12.19 -9.42 -11.90
N ASP A 17 13.48 -9.12 -11.85
CA ASP A 17 14.43 -9.54 -12.89
C ASP A 17 14.71 -11.03 -12.88
N GLY A 18 14.39 -11.71 -11.80
CA GLY A 18 14.46 -13.15 -11.67
C GLY A 18 13.97 -13.66 -10.34
N SER A 19 13.62 -14.91 -10.29
CA SER A 19 13.32 -15.64 -9.06
C SER A 19 13.67 -17.12 -9.25
N THR A 20 13.88 -17.84 -8.15
CA THR A 20 14.11 -19.29 -8.20
C THR A 20 12.89 -20.07 -8.71
N ALA A 21 11.71 -19.47 -8.68
CA ALA A 21 10.46 -20.08 -9.14
C ALA A 21 10.18 -19.82 -10.63
N THR A 22 10.86 -18.85 -11.25
CA THR A 22 10.65 -18.46 -12.66
C THR A 22 11.96 -18.49 -13.43
N ARG A 23 11.90 -18.90 -14.70
CA ARG A 23 13.09 -19.00 -15.55
C ARG A 23 13.65 -17.65 -16.02
N SER A 24 12.86 -16.58 -15.95
CA SER A 24 13.20 -15.24 -16.45
C SER A 24 12.45 -14.18 -15.66
N ARG A 25 12.43 -12.94 -16.15
CA ARG A 25 11.67 -11.84 -15.54
C ARG A 25 10.23 -12.25 -15.20
N ALA A 26 9.73 -11.77 -14.08
CA ALA A 26 8.42 -12.10 -13.55
C ALA A 26 7.66 -10.85 -13.12
N VAL A 27 6.34 -10.98 -13.01
CA VAL A 27 5.50 -10.08 -12.24
C VAL A 27 5.09 -10.84 -10.99
N VAL A 28 5.38 -10.27 -9.83
CA VAL A 28 5.22 -10.95 -8.54
C VAL A 28 4.36 -10.14 -7.57
N SER A 29 3.73 -10.85 -6.65
CA SER A 29 3.17 -10.29 -5.41
C SER A 29 3.76 -11.06 -4.24
N ALA A 30 4.06 -10.38 -3.14
CA ALA A 30 4.58 -11.02 -1.94
C ALA A 30 3.57 -12.08 -1.43
N ARG A 31 4.06 -13.28 -1.11
CA ARG A 31 3.20 -14.39 -0.68
C ARG A 31 2.42 -14.04 0.58
N ALA A 32 3.08 -13.46 1.60
CA ALA A 32 2.43 -13.05 2.84
C ALA A 32 1.27 -12.06 2.60
N LEU A 33 1.43 -11.13 1.64
CA LEU A 33 0.40 -10.17 1.28
C LEU A 33 -0.84 -10.85 0.67
N VAL A 34 -0.64 -11.73 -0.33
CA VAL A 34 -1.77 -12.43 -0.96
C VAL A 34 -2.45 -13.40 0.00
N GLU A 35 -1.70 -14.05 0.89
CA GLU A 35 -2.25 -14.91 1.96
C GLU A 35 -3.04 -14.09 2.98
N SER A 36 -2.60 -12.89 3.35
CA SER A 36 -3.34 -12.00 4.28
C SER A 36 -4.70 -11.59 3.70
N VAL A 37 -4.75 -11.20 2.43
CA VAL A 37 -6.01 -10.90 1.73
C VAL A 37 -6.90 -12.14 1.64
N TRP A 38 -6.31 -13.30 1.31
CA TRP A 38 -7.05 -14.56 1.22
C TRP A 38 -7.65 -14.98 2.57
N ASN A 39 -6.87 -14.91 3.64
CA ASN A 39 -7.29 -15.27 4.99
C ASN A 39 -8.38 -14.33 5.52
N ALA A 40 -8.35 -13.06 5.11
CA ALA A 40 -9.41 -12.09 5.38
C ALA A 40 -10.70 -12.34 4.57
N GLY A 41 -10.70 -13.30 3.64
CA GLY A 41 -11.86 -13.68 2.83
C GLY A 41 -12.00 -12.92 1.50
N GLY A 42 -10.95 -12.24 1.04
CA GLY A 42 -10.82 -11.67 -0.30
C GLY A 42 -10.30 -12.67 -1.34
N GLU A 43 -10.41 -12.32 -2.62
CA GLU A 43 -9.77 -13.03 -3.75
C GLU A 43 -8.67 -12.13 -4.31
N PRO A 44 -7.39 -12.34 -3.94
CA PRO A 44 -6.30 -11.51 -4.42
C PRO A 44 -5.92 -11.85 -5.86
N ILE A 45 -5.86 -10.86 -6.73
CA ILE A 45 -5.52 -11.02 -8.14
C ILE A 45 -4.41 -10.06 -8.51
N THR A 46 -3.26 -10.59 -8.90
CA THR A 46 -2.11 -9.80 -9.36
C THR A 46 -2.33 -9.31 -10.77
N LEU A 47 -2.22 -8.00 -10.98
CA LEU A 47 -2.31 -7.34 -12.27
C LEU A 47 -0.92 -6.98 -12.81
N LEU A 48 -0.76 -7.07 -14.13
CA LEU A 48 0.44 -6.61 -14.83
C LEU A 48 0.51 -5.07 -14.82
N PRO A 49 1.60 -4.43 -14.35
CA PRO A 49 1.85 -3.02 -14.60
C PRO A 49 2.06 -2.76 -16.10
N THR A 50 1.36 -1.78 -16.66
CA THR A 50 1.44 -1.43 -18.08
C THR A 50 1.17 0.07 -18.26
N ASN A 51 1.45 0.58 -19.46
CA ASN A 51 1.04 1.94 -19.87
C ASN A 51 -0.46 2.07 -20.20
N ASP A 52 -1.21 0.97 -20.17
CA ASP A 52 -2.66 1.02 -20.35
C ASP A 52 -3.33 1.51 -19.08
N THR A 53 -3.91 2.69 -19.16
CA THR A 53 -4.58 3.39 -18.06
C THR A 53 -6.11 3.30 -18.12
N ASP A 54 -6.68 2.46 -18.97
CA ASP A 54 -8.12 2.18 -18.96
C ASP A 54 -8.48 1.28 -17.77
N TRP A 55 -8.31 1.84 -16.57
CA TRP A 55 -8.57 1.13 -15.32
C TRP A 55 -10.03 0.72 -15.16
N ALA A 56 -10.98 1.46 -15.73
CA ALA A 56 -12.39 1.09 -15.69
C ALA A 56 -12.65 -0.24 -16.40
N THR A 57 -12.00 -0.48 -17.54
CA THR A 57 -12.08 -1.77 -18.23
C THR A 57 -11.26 -2.85 -17.55
N ARG A 58 -10.03 -2.54 -17.13
CA ARG A 58 -9.11 -3.50 -16.53
C ARG A 58 -9.59 -4.03 -15.16
N LEU A 59 -10.32 -3.19 -14.41
CA LEU A 59 -10.82 -3.53 -13.07
C LEU A 59 -12.29 -3.96 -13.06
N ARG A 60 -12.90 -4.15 -14.21
CA ARG A 60 -14.31 -4.58 -14.27
C ARG A 60 -14.54 -5.87 -13.48
N GLY A 61 -15.47 -5.82 -12.51
CA GLY A 61 -15.78 -6.91 -11.61
C GLY A 61 -14.84 -7.08 -10.44
N PHE A 62 -13.95 -6.11 -10.18
CA PHE A 62 -13.21 -5.99 -8.93
C PHE A 62 -14.00 -5.17 -7.91
N SER A 63 -13.62 -5.27 -6.64
CA SER A 63 -14.27 -4.58 -5.53
C SER A 63 -13.35 -3.61 -4.80
N ALA A 64 -12.04 -3.76 -4.94
CA ALA A 64 -11.06 -2.93 -4.24
C ALA A 64 -9.68 -3.00 -4.92
N VAL A 65 -8.82 -2.05 -4.56
CA VAL A 65 -7.42 -1.96 -5.02
C VAL A 65 -6.49 -1.99 -3.82
N LEU A 66 -5.42 -2.79 -3.90
CA LEU A 66 -4.31 -2.82 -2.95
C LEU A 66 -3.01 -2.47 -3.69
N MET A 67 -2.34 -1.41 -3.21
CA MET A 67 -1.01 -1.00 -3.69
C MET A 67 0.05 -1.55 -2.75
N PRO A 68 0.87 -2.52 -3.20
CA PRO A 68 1.84 -3.19 -2.34
C PRO A 68 3.13 -2.39 -2.14
N GLY A 69 3.99 -2.88 -1.25
CA GLY A 69 5.39 -2.46 -1.12
C GLY A 69 6.21 -2.69 -2.40
N GLY A 70 7.45 -2.24 -2.42
CA GLY A 70 8.37 -2.37 -3.57
C GLY A 70 9.62 -1.54 -3.38
N GLY A 71 10.40 -1.35 -4.46
CA GLY A 71 11.54 -0.44 -4.52
C GLY A 71 11.13 1.03 -4.44
N ASP A 72 12.09 1.93 -4.52
CA ASP A 72 11.87 3.37 -4.36
C ASP A 72 11.12 3.98 -5.54
N LEU A 73 10.48 5.11 -5.29
CA LEU A 73 9.92 5.97 -6.33
C LEU A 73 11.01 6.83 -6.95
N ASN A 74 10.92 7.07 -8.25
CA ASN A 74 11.81 8.05 -8.91
C ASN A 74 11.60 9.44 -8.28
N PRO A 75 12.65 10.07 -7.71
CA PRO A 75 12.56 11.40 -7.11
C PRO A 75 11.97 12.49 -8.02
N GLU A 76 12.13 12.36 -9.33
CA GLU A 76 11.55 13.28 -10.31
C GLU A 76 10.02 13.35 -10.24
N LEU A 77 9.33 12.30 -9.75
CA LEU A 77 7.88 12.28 -9.56
C LEU A 77 7.41 13.29 -8.51
N TYR A 78 8.26 13.66 -7.57
CA TYR A 78 7.97 14.65 -6.54
C TYR A 78 8.88 15.90 -6.63
N GLY A 79 9.43 16.14 -7.84
CA GLY A 79 10.15 17.37 -8.18
C GLY A 79 11.55 17.47 -7.58
N GLN A 80 12.17 16.37 -7.22
CA GLN A 80 13.53 16.31 -6.71
C GLN A 80 14.46 15.56 -7.69
N SER A 81 15.76 15.83 -7.60
CA SER A 81 16.77 15.01 -8.24
C SER A 81 17.16 13.85 -7.32
N PRO A 82 17.69 12.73 -7.81
CA PRO A 82 18.29 11.70 -6.98
C PRO A 82 19.44 12.29 -6.11
N GLU A 83 19.34 12.15 -4.79
CA GLU A 83 20.29 12.72 -3.83
C GLU A 83 20.96 11.64 -2.96
N SER A 84 20.54 10.38 -3.08
CA SER A 84 21.06 9.28 -2.28
C SER A 84 21.50 8.11 -3.16
N ASP A 85 22.68 7.56 -2.85
CA ASP A 85 23.21 6.34 -3.46
C ASP A 85 22.47 5.07 -2.94
N GLU A 86 21.61 5.23 -1.91
CA GLU A 86 20.80 4.16 -1.33
C GLU A 86 19.51 3.89 -2.10
N LEU A 87 19.21 4.69 -3.13
CA LEU A 87 18.02 4.47 -3.97
C LEU A 87 18.14 3.17 -4.76
N TYR A 88 17.05 2.38 -4.77
CA TYR A 88 17.04 1.08 -5.43
C TYR A 88 15.68 0.75 -6.07
N GLY A 89 15.71 -0.11 -7.09
CA GLY A 89 14.50 -0.70 -7.68
C GLY A 89 13.58 0.29 -8.39
N ILE A 90 14.08 1.46 -8.78
CA ILE A 90 13.33 2.45 -9.55
C ILE A 90 13.04 1.88 -10.95
N ASP A 91 11.77 1.87 -11.33
CA ASP A 91 11.31 1.47 -12.66
C ASP A 91 10.24 2.45 -13.14
N PRO A 92 10.51 3.24 -14.20
CA PRO A 92 9.59 4.27 -14.69
C PRO A 92 8.23 3.73 -15.16
N LEU A 93 8.17 2.49 -15.68
CA LEU A 93 6.91 1.87 -16.07
C LEU A 93 6.09 1.46 -14.85
N GLN A 94 6.75 0.92 -13.83
CA GLN A 94 6.11 0.61 -12.55
C GLN A 94 5.55 1.88 -11.89
N ASP A 95 6.37 2.93 -11.83
CA ASP A 95 5.99 4.22 -11.24
C ASP A 95 4.77 4.83 -11.95
N ALA A 96 4.78 4.85 -13.28
CA ALA A 96 3.68 5.40 -14.07
C ALA A 96 2.38 4.60 -13.88
N ALA A 97 2.46 3.27 -13.90
CA ALA A 97 1.31 2.40 -13.69
C ALA A 97 0.73 2.54 -12.28
N ASP A 98 1.60 2.56 -11.26
CA ASP A 98 1.21 2.70 -9.85
C ASP A 98 0.55 4.05 -9.58
N LEU A 99 1.14 5.14 -10.09
CA LEU A 99 0.61 6.50 -9.91
C LEU A 99 -0.77 6.64 -10.58
N SER A 100 -0.88 6.17 -11.83
CA SER A 100 -2.13 6.19 -12.59
C SER A 100 -3.24 5.40 -11.90
N LEU A 101 -2.95 4.18 -11.43
CA LEU A 101 -3.95 3.37 -10.71
C LEU A 101 -4.36 4.01 -9.39
N THR A 102 -3.40 4.54 -8.62
CA THR A 102 -3.68 5.21 -7.35
C THR A 102 -4.60 6.41 -7.55
N GLN A 103 -4.28 7.29 -8.49
CA GLN A 103 -5.10 8.46 -8.81
C GLN A 103 -6.50 8.06 -9.27
N TRP A 104 -6.58 7.07 -10.15
CA TRP A 104 -7.87 6.58 -10.65
C TRP A 104 -8.73 5.97 -9.52
N ALA A 105 -8.16 5.10 -8.69
CA ALA A 105 -8.89 4.43 -7.61
C ALA A 105 -9.44 5.44 -6.58
N ILE A 106 -8.64 6.44 -6.21
CA ILE A 106 -9.04 7.49 -5.28
C ILE A 106 -10.13 8.37 -5.88
N ALA A 107 -9.99 8.81 -7.13
CA ALA A 107 -10.98 9.64 -7.83
C ALA A 107 -12.33 8.93 -8.00
N ASN A 108 -12.31 7.62 -8.20
CA ASN A 108 -13.51 6.78 -8.38
C ASN A 108 -14.05 6.19 -7.07
N LYS A 109 -13.50 6.59 -5.92
CA LYS A 109 -13.96 6.17 -4.58
C LYS A 109 -13.94 4.66 -4.40
N VAL A 110 -12.96 3.99 -5.00
CA VAL A 110 -12.75 2.55 -4.83
C VAL A 110 -12.16 2.30 -3.44
N PRO A 111 -12.62 1.29 -2.67
CA PRO A 111 -11.93 0.88 -1.45
C PRO A 111 -10.46 0.61 -1.73
N PHE A 112 -9.57 1.27 -0.96
CA PHE A 112 -8.17 1.36 -1.30
C PHE A 112 -7.27 1.16 -0.08
N LEU A 113 -6.30 0.27 -0.19
CA LEU A 113 -5.23 0.08 0.79
C LEU A 113 -3.88 0.22 0.11
N ALA A 114 -2.98 1.01 0.69
CA ALA A 114 -1.61 1.15 0.22
C ALA A 114 -0.62 0.80 1.33
N ILE A 115 0.44 0.05 1.00
CA ILE A 115 1.42 -0.48 1.94
C ILE A 115 2.83 -0.05 1.50
N CYS A 116 3.64 0.45 2.44
CA CYS A 116 5.05 0.81 2.31
C CYS A 116 5.30 1.74 1.10
N ARG A 117 5.87 1.26 0.00
CA ARG A 117 6.01 2.05 -1.23
C ARG A 117 4.66 2.62 -1.71
N GLY A 118 3.57 1.85 -1.59
CA GLY A 118 2.23 2.33 -1.90
C GLY A 118 1.81 3.53 -1.04
N PHE A 119 2.15 3.56 0.24
CA PHE A 119 1.93 4.69 1.13
C PHE A 119 2.71 5.94 0.67
N GLN A 120 3.97 5.77 0.31
CA GLN A 120 4.81 6.86 -0.21
C GLN A 120 4.24 7.41 -1.54
N LEU A 121 3.79 6.51 -2.41
CA LEU A 121 3.15 6.86 -3.67
C LEU A 121 1.86 7.69 -3.46
N VAL A 122 1.05 7.35 -2.46
CA VAL A 122 -0.13 8.15 -2.08
C VAL A 122 0.30 9.57 -1.74
N ASN A 123 1.32 9.74 -0.90
CA ASN A 123 1.83 11.07 -0.55
C ASN A 123 2.25 11.88 -1.80
N VAL A 124 2.99 11.24 -2.70
CA VAL A 124 3.44 11.84 -3.98
C VAL A 124 2.27 12.17 -4.90
N ALA A 125 1.27 11.29 -4.99
CA ALA A 125 0.06 11.51 -5.80
C ALA A 125 -0.74 12.74 -5.36
N PHE A 126 -0.63 13.12 -4.07
CA PHE A 126 -1.23 14.33 -3.49
C PHE A 126 -0.25 15.52 -3.42
N GLY A 127 0.85 15.48 -4.16
CA GLY A 127 1.83 16.55 -4.27
C GLY A 127 2.79 16.66 -3.08
N GLY A 128 2.89 15.65 -2.23
CA GLY A 128 3.89 15.56 -1.16
C GLY A 128 5.27 15.20 -1.68
N THR A 129 6.28 15.23 -0.79
CA THR A 129 7.67 14.87 -1.07
C THR A 129 8.17 13.81 -0.09
N LEU A 130 9.31 13.19 -0.40
CA LEU A 130 9.91 12.15 0.43
C LEU A 130 11.32 12.57 0.89
N VAL A 131 11.70 12.15 2.09
CA VAL A 131 13.09 12.02 2.50
C VAL A 131 13.63 10.79 1.78
N GLN A 132 14.60 10.97 0.88
CA GLN A 132 15.11 9.89 0.02
C GLN A 132 15.92 8.82 0.79
N HIS A 133 16.51 9.19 1.93
CA HIS A 133 17.16 8.27 2.85
C HIS A 133 17.20 8.87 4.25
N MET A 134 16.65 8.16 5.23
CA MET A 134 16.66 8.55 6.64
C MET A 134 17.98 8.20 7.28
N GLN A 135 18.45 9.01 8.25
CA GLN A 135 19.67 8.71 9.03
C GLN A 135 19.53 7.43 9.87
N ASN A 136 18.34 7.22 10.44
CA ASN A 136 17.97 6.01 11.16
C ASN A 136 16.92 5.30 10.34
N ASP A 137 17.33 4.42 9.44
CA ASP A 137 16.38 3.69 8.60
C ASP A 137 15.65 2.59 9.40
N HIS A 138 14.47 2.24 8.93
CA HIS A 138 13.60 1.23 9.54
C HIS A 138 13.66 -0.09 8.77
N ARG A 139 14.82 -0.49 8.25
CA ARG A 139 15.02 -1.79 7.59
C ARG A 139 15.13 -2.91 8.63
N HIS A 140 14.21 -3.88 8.55
CA HIS A 140 14.12 -5.02 9.47
C HIS A 140 13.95 -4.61 10.95
N VAL A 141 13.16 -3.57 11.19
CA VAL A 141 12.87 -3.08 12.53
C VAL A 141 11.44 -3.44 12.93
N VAL A 142 11.29 -3.90 14.17
CA VAL A 142 9.99 -4.03 14.83
C VAL A 142 9.93 -2.95 15.89
N HIS A 143 8.95 -2.05 15.79
CA HIS A 143 8.80 -0.94 16.72
C HIS A 143 7.32 -0.61 16.98
N ASN A 144 7.08 0.23 17.98
CA ASN A 144 5.75 0.67 18.33
C ASN A 144 5.35 1.91 17.53
N LEU A 145 4.11 1.92 17.08
CA LEU A 145 3.47 3.07 16.46
C LEU A 145 2.42 3.65 17.39
N ASN A 146 2.34 4.97 17.44
CA ASN A 146 1.31 5.70 18.16
C ASN A 146 0.13 5.96 17.21
N LEU A 147 -0.97 5.29 17.48
CA LEU A 147 -2.22 5.36 16.71
C LEU A 147 -3.15 6.40 17.32
N ASP A 148 -3.75 7.24 16.50
CA ASP A 148 -4.82 8.13 16.94
C ASP A 148 -6.19 7.42 17.00
N ALA A 149 -7.23 8.12 17.45
CA ALA A 149 -8.58 7.55 17.58
C ALA A 149 -9.21 7.21 16.21
N ASP A 150 -8.78 7.85 15.12
CA ASP A 150 -9.29 7.57 13.77
C ASP A 150 -8.72 6.28 13.19
N SER A 151 -7.64 5.76 13.76
CA SER A 151 -7.04 4.49 13.34
C SER A 151 -7.92 3.26 13.65
N ASP A 152 -8.93 3.40 14.51
CA ASP A 152 -9.97 2.37 14.70
C ASP A 152 -10.65 2.00 13.36
N ARG A 153 -10.75 2.95 12.43
CA ARG A 153 -11.31 2.73 11.10
C ARG A 153 -10.44 1.86 10.20
N LEU A 154 -9.14 1.77 10.50
CA LEU A 154 -8.23 0.82 9.84
C LEU A 154 -8.51 -0.63 10.24
N GLY A 155 -9.09 -0.87 11.41
CA GLY A 155 -9.29 -2.20 11.97
C GLY A 155 -8.13 -2.68 12.86
N VAL A 156 -7.15 -1.81 13.14
CA VAL A 156 -6.00 -2.11 14.03
C VAL A 156 -6.23 -1.64 15.48
N GLY A 157 -7.33 -0.97 15.75
CA GLY A 157 -7.59 -0.34 17.04
C GLY A 157 -6.87 1.00 17.21
N SER A 158 -6.88 1.55 18.40
CA SER A 158 -6.18 2.78 18.79
C SER A 158 -5.14 2.51 19.86
N GLY A 159 -4.24 3.46 20.11
CA GLY A 159 -3.18 3.37 21.11
C GLY A 159 -1.85 2.92 20.50
N VAL A 160 -1.28 1.81 20.97
CA VAL A 160 0.03 1.33 20.50
C VAL A 160 -0.14 0.10 19.61
N LEU A 161 0.53 0.10 18.48
CA LEU A 161 0.60 -1.01 17.54
C LEU A 161 2.07 -1.42 17.35
N GLU A 162 2.38 -2.70 17.58
CA GLU A 162 3.66 -3.26 17.17
C GLU A 162 3.65 -3.53 15.65
N SER A 163 4.64 -2.99 14.95
CA SER A 163 4.72 -3.01 13.49
C SER A 163 6.06 -3.51 12.98
N SER A 164 6.03 -4.30 11.91
CA SER A 164 7.21 -4.69 11.13
C SER A 164 7.48 -3.66 10.05
N CYS A 165 8.68 -3.08 10.03
CA CYS A 165 9.07 -2.06 9.08
C CYS A 165 10.27 -2.48 8.24
N TYR A 166 10.19 -2.15 6.95
CA TYR A 166 11.28 -2.33 6.00
C TYR A 166 11.33 -1.16 5.02
N HIS A 167 11.75 0.01 5.50
CA HIS A 167 11.88 1.21 4.67
C HIS A 167 13.05 2.08 5.13
N HIS A 168 13.62 2.84 4.20
CA HIS A 168 14.65 3.84 4.47
C HIS A 168 14.23 5.24 4.03
N GLN A 169 13.04 5.35 3.47
CA GLN A 169 12.42 6.61 3.06
C GLN A 169 11.25 6.94 3.99
N ALA A 170 10.94 8.23 4.13
CA ALA A 170 9.82 8.73 4.90
C ALA A 170 9.15 9.91 4.17
N ILE A 171 7.95 10.30 4.63
CA ILE A 171 7.35 11.56 4.17
C ILE A 171 8.18 12.74 4.69
N ASP A 172 8.58 13.63 3.76
CA ASP A 172 9.16 14.93 4.05
C ASP A 172 8.03 15.97 4.15
N ARG A 173 7.40 16.32 3.04
CA ARG A 173 6.23 17.19 3.01
C ARG A 173 4.97 16.38 2.73
N LEU A 174 3.99 16.54 3.61
CA LEU A 174 2.69 15.86 3.46
C LEU A 174 1.93 16.40 2.25
N GLY A 175 1.33 15.51 1.47
CA GLY A 175 0.44 15.83 0.35
C GLY A 175 -0.83 16.53 0.82
N GLU A 176 -1.37 17.40 -0.01
CA GLU A 176 -2.56 18.21 0.30
C GLU A 176 -3.81 17.32 0.44
N GLY A 177 -4.59 17.52 1.50
CA GLY A 177 -5.82 16.75 1.76
C GLY A 177 -5.61 15.36 2.38
N LEU A 178 -4.37 14.98 2.67
CA LEU A 178 -4.06 13.78 3.44
C LEU A 178 -4.12 14.06 4.94
N ARG A 179 -4.58 13.08 5.73
CA ARG A 179 -4.65 13.18 7.18
C ARG A 179 -3.80 12.09 7.83
N VAL A 180 -2.88 12.51 8.69
CA VAL A 180 -2.01 11.60 9.46
C VAL A 180 -2.83 10.94 10.57
N ILE A 181 -2.73 9.62 10.70
CA ILE A 181 -3.43 8.82 11.71
C ILE A 181 -2.52 7.90 12.52
N ALA A 182 -1.24 7.80 12.16
CA ALA A 182 -0.23 7.13 12.98
C ALA A 182 1.15 7.74 12.78
N ARG A 183 1.97 7.67 13.83
CA ARG A 183 3.38 8.07 13.81
C ARG A 183 4.23 7.08 14.59
N ALA A 184 5.49 6.93 14.15
CA ALA A 184 6.54 6.31 14.95
C ALA A 184 6.93 7.22 16.14
N ASP A 185 7.61 6.65 17.13
CA ASP A 185 8.09 7.41 18.31
C ASP A 185 9.05 8.55 17.91
N GLU A 186 9.81 8.38 16.84
CA GLU A 186 10.72 9.39 16.28
C GLU A 186 9.98 10.50 15.52
N GLY A 187 8.66 10.38 15.35
CA GLY A 187 7.78 11.37 14.73
C GLY A 187 7.50 11.16 13.23
N HIS A 188 8.09 10.17 12.58
CA HIS A 188 7.81 9.85 11.19
C HIS A 188 6.33 9.47 11.00
N VAL A 189 5.77 9.89 9.87
CA VAL A 189 4.38 9.54 9.51
C VAL A 189 4.34 8.08 9.07
N GLU A 190 3.46 7.30 9.70
CA GLU A 190 3.35 5.87 9.48
C GLU A 190 2.00 5.44 8.89
N ALA A 191 0.95 6.26 9.05
CA ALA A 191 -0.31 6.00 8.37
C ALA A 191 -1.07 7.27 7.99
N LEU A 192 -1.81 7.15 6.89
CA LEU A 192 -2.62 8.21 6.30
C LEU A 192 -4.04 7.73 6.05
N ALA A 193 -4.99 8.62 6.31
CA ALA A 193 -6.35 8.54 5.80
C ALA A 193 -6.49 9.45 4.58
N ILE A 194 -7.27 8.99 3.59
CA ILE A 194 -7.58 9.71 2.36
C ILE A 194 -9.08 10.00 2.35
N ASP A 195 -9.45 11.25 2.57
CA ASP A 195 -10.86 11.64 2.71
C ASP A 195 -11.52 11.83 1.31
N ASN A 196 -11.76 10.72 0.61
CA ASN A 196 -12.43 10.70 -0.70
C ASN A 196 -13.88 10.19 -0.67
N GLY A 197 -14.42 9.90 0.52
CA GLY A 197 -15.78 9.37 0.71
C GLY A 197 -15.90 7.85 0.57
N ALA A 198 -14.77 7.13 0.40
CA ALA A 198 -14.66 5.67 0.51
C ALA A 198 -13.73 5.29 1.67
N TRP A 199 -13.57 3.99 1.92
CA TRP A 199 -12.53 3.50 2.81
C TRP A 199 -11.20 3.49 2.06
N ALA A 200 -10.33 4.47 2.32
CA ALA A 200 -9.06 4.65 1.64
C ALA A 200 -7.97 5.03 2.65
N TYR A 201 -6.97 4.18 2.77
CA TYR A 201 -5.90 4.29 3.77
C TYR A 201 -4.56 3.86 3.20
N ALA A 202 -3.50 4.38 3.80
CA ALA A 202 -2.14 4.00 3.49
C ALA A 202 -1.31 3.83 4.77
N VAL A 203 -0.47 2.80 4.80
CA VAL A 203 0.39 2.44 5.94
C VAL A 203 1.83 2.25 5.47
N GLN A 204 2.81 2.75 6.25
CA GLN A 204 4.23 2.65 5.88
C GLN A 204 4.82 1.30 6.26
N TRP A 205 4.35 0.69 7.35
CA TRP A 205 4.81 -0.63 7.81
C TRP A 205 4.25 -1.78 6.95
N HIS A 206 4.71 -3.00 7.23
CA HIS A 206 4.28 -4.24 6.55
C HIS A 206 3.34 -5.07 7.44
N PRO A 207 2.02 -4.84 7.41
CA PRO A 207 1.05 -5.60 8.21
C PRO A 207 1.03 -7.08 7.84
N GLU A 208 1.36 -7.42 6.58
CA GLU A 208 1.39 -8.80 6.08
C GLU A 208 2.47 -9.67 6.73
N ASP A 209 3.54 -9.09 7.27
CA ASP A 209 4.66 -9.84 7.82
C ASP A 209 4.26 -10.69 9.04
N ASN A 210 3.34 -10.17 9.85
CA ASN A 210 2.91 -10.84 11.08
C ASN A 210 1.38 -10.96 11.24
N ALA A 211 0.60 -10.69 10.19
CA ALA A 211 -0.87 -10.81 10.23
C ALA A 211 -1.36 -12.22 10.61
N ALA A 212 -0.57 -13.25 10.38
CA ALA A 212 -0.91 -14.64 10.77
C ALA A 212 -0.91 -14.84 12.30
N GLU A 213 -0.14 -14.02 13.04
CA GLU A 213 0.11 -14.19 14.47
C GLU A 213 -0.43 -12.97 15.29
N ASN A 214 -0.59 -11.82 14.65
CA ASN A 214 -1.03 -10.57 15.28
C ASN A 214 -2.44 -10.19 14.84
N VAL A 215 -3.39 -10.24 15.78
CA VAL A 215 -4.81 -9.96 15.52
C VAL A 215 -5.07 -8.53 15.04
N GLN A 216 -4.28 -7.55 15.47
CA GLN A 216 -4.41 -6.17 15.03
C GLN A 216 -4.00 -6.03 13.54
N GLN A 217 -2.90 -6.65 13.14
CA GLN A 217 -2.45 -6.65 11.75
C GLN A 217 -3.42 -7.43 10.85
N ALA A 218 -3.94 -8.57 11.31
CA ALA A 218 -5.01 -9.31 10.61
C ALA A 218 -6.29 -8.47 10.50
N GLY A 219 -6.59 -7.66 11.51
CA GLY A 219 -7.74 -6.77 11.58
C GLY A 219 -7.77 -5.74 10.44
N LEU A 220 -6.61 -5.23 10.02
CA LEU A 220 -6.48 -4.31 8.89
C LEU A 220 -6.99 -4.96 7.59
N PHE A 221 -6.51 -6.17 7.28
CA PHE A 221 -6.95 -6.90 6.10
C PHE A 221 -8.42 -7.31 6.18
N ALA A 222 -8.89 -7.72 7.37
CA ALA A 222 -10.29 -8.05 7.58
C ALA A 222 -11.19 -6.83 7.32
N LYS A 223 -10.80 -5.65 7.81
CA LYS A 223 -11.53 -4.40 7.59
C LYS A 223 -11.53 -4.00 6.12
N PHE A 224 -10.39 -4.06 5.45
CA PHE A 224 -10.27 -3.78 4.02
C PHE A 224 -11.19 -4.69 3.18
N VAL A 225 -11.17 -6.00 3.42
CA VAL A 225 -12.01 -6.97 2.71
C VAL A 225 -13.50 -6.77 3.04
N GLU A 226 -13.85 -6.40 4.28
CA GLU A 226 -15.21 -6.02 4.66
C GLU A 226 -15.70 -4.84 3.80
N GLN A 227 -14.89 -3.80 3.66
CA GLN A 227 -15.23 -2.64 2.83
C GLN A 227 -15.36 -3.01 1.35
N ALA A 228 -14.47 -3.87 0.85
CA ALA A 228 -14.56 -4.38 -0.51
C ALA A 228 -15.86 -5.18 -0.77
N LYS A 229 -16.37 -5.93 0.21
CA LYS A 229 -17.66 -6.66 0.10
C LYS A 229 -18.85 -5.73 0.02
N ASN A 230 -18.78 -4.59 0.71
CA ASN A 230 -19.88 -3.63 0.83
C ASN A 230 -19.89 -2.58 -0.28
N ALA A 231 -18.80 -2.48 -1.05
CA ALA A 231 -18.68 -1.56 -2.17
C ALA A 231 -19.37 -2.09 -3.42
N PRO A 232 -19.84 -1.22 -4.31
CA PRO A 232 -20.27 -1.63 -5.64
C PRO A 232 -19.08 -2.21 -6.41
N LEU A 233 -19.37 -3.14 -7.34
CA LEU A 233 -18.35 -3.60 -8.29
C LEU A 233 -17.93 -2.47 -9.23
N ILE A 234 -16.64 -2.46 -9.55
CA ILE A 234 -16.05 -1.59 -10.57
C ILE A 234 -16.51 -2.01 -11.96
#